data_f49337b3d9d383662dfcfae6003b1008
#
_entry.id   f49337b3d9d383662dfcfae6003b1008
#
_cell.length_a   1.000
_cell.length_b   1.000
_cell.length_c   1.000
_cell.angle_alpha   90.00
_cell.angle_beta   90.00
_cell.angle_gamma   90.00
#
_symmetry.space_group_name_H-M   'P 1'
#
loop_
_entity.id
_entity.type
_entity.pdbx_description
1 polymer ?
#
loop_
_entity_poly.entity_id
_entity_poly.type
_entity_poly.pdbx_seq_one_letter_code
_entity_poly.pdbx_strand_id
1 'polypeptide(L)'
;MFKVLISDSMSNVTQKIFEKHNIETEIKTGLSEDEIFKIISEYDALIVRSATKVTKNIITAGKKLKVIGRAGAGVDNIDVVSAKEKNILVMNTPGGNTNATAEHTLALILSLLRKVPYSNDTTHQGKWEKKNIKGAELSNKTLGIVGFGNVAI
;
A
#
# COMPACT_ATOMS: atom_id res chain seq x y z
N MET A 1 1.07 -22.79 -18.57
CA MET A 1 1.75 -22.40 -17.33
C MET A 1 0.98 -21.20 -16.75
N PHE A 2 0.81 -21.10 -15.44
CA PHE A 2 0.10 -19.99 -14.81
C PHE A 2 0.99 -18.76 -14.82
N LYS A 3 0.52 -17.66 -15.44
CA LYS A 3 1.32 -16.43 -15.65
C LYS A 3 0.81 -15.27 -14.84
N VAL A 4 1.69 -14.61 -14.10
CA VAL A 4 1.39 -13.51 -13.18
C VAL A 4 2.06 -12.22 -13.64
N LEU A 5 1.28 -11.14 -13.75
CA LEU A 5 1.80 -9.78 -13.90
C LEU A 5 1.95 -9.14 -12.52
N ILE A 6 3.14 -8.62 -12.22
CA ILE A 6 3.41 -7.79 -11.05
C ILE A 6 3.60 -6.36 -11.54
N SER A 7 2.62 -5.48 -11.29
CA SER A 7 2.59 -4.12 -11.84
C SER A 7 3.10 -3.04 -10.90
N ASP A 8 3.31 -3.36 -9.62
CA ASP A 8 3.89 -2.44 -8.64
C ASP A 8 5.20 -2.98 -8.05
N SER A 9 6.08 -2.07 -7.65
CA SER A 9 7.36 -2.45 -7.02
C SER A 9 7.14 -3.24 -5.74
N MET A 10 7.77 -4.41 -5.65
CA MET A 10 7.70 -5.34 -4.51
C MET A 10 9.09 -5.84 -4.14
N SER A 11 9.18 -6.48 -2.98
CA SER A 11 10.41 -7.17 -2.56
C SER A 11 10.73 -8.32 -3.51
N ASN A 12 12.01 -8.56 -3.78
CA ASN A 12 12.49 -9.71 -4.55
C ASN A 12 12.07 -11.07 -3.97
N VAL A 13 11.66 -11.09 -2.70
CA VAL A 13 11.09 -12.28 -2.06
C VAL A 13 9.82 -12.74 -2.76
N THR A 14 9.01 -11.81 -3.27
CA THR A 14 7.78 -12.13 -4.00
C THR A 14 8.07 -13.03 -5.21
N GLN A 15 9.04 -12.65 -6.04
CA GLN A 15 9.43 -13.42 -7.21
C GLN A 15 9.95 -14.82 -6.83
N LYS A 16 10.82 -14.91 -5.82
CA LYS A 16 11.35 -16.17 -5.32
C LYS A 16 10.27 -17.13 -4.83
N ILE A 17 9.19 -16.60 -4.21
CA ILE A 17 8.07 -17.41 -3.78
C ILE A 17 7.31 -17.98 -4.97
N PHE A 18 7.02 -17.18 -5.98
CA PHE A 18 6.36 -17.66 -7.21
C PHE A 18 7.20 -18.70 -7.96
N GLU A 19 8.50 -18.45 -8.10
CA GLU A 19 9.45 -19.40 -8.72
C GLU A 19 9.45 -20.75 -8.00
N LYS A 20 9.46 -20.74 -6.66
CA LYS A 20 9.40 -21.97 -5.84
C LYS A 20 8.14 -22.79 -6.12
N HIS A 21 7.07 -22.15 -6.54
CA HIS A 21 5.80 -22.80 -6.88
C HIS A 21 5.60 -23.03 -8.37
N ASN A 22 6.66 -22.87 -9.20
CA ASN A 22 6.62 -23.02 -10.66
C ASN A 22 5.59 -22.12 -11.33
N ILE A 23 5.41 -20.90 -10.80
CA ILE A 23 4.53 -19.88 -11.35
C ILE A 23 5.39 -18.85 -12.09
N GLU A 24 5.08 -18.65 -13.38
CA GLU A 24 5.76 -17.64 -14.21
C GLU A 24 5.36 -16.24 -13.77
N THR A 25 6.35 -15.38 -13.55
CA THR A 25 6.12 -13.99 -13.16
C THR A 25 6.76 -13.02 -14.13
N GLU A 26 6.06 -11.98 -14.47
CA GLU A 26 6.57 -10.86 -15.25
C GLU A 26 6.39 -9.57 -14.47
N ILE A 27 7.49 -8.85 -14.23
CA ILE A 27 7.48 -7.60 -13.45
C ILE A 27 7.52 -6.44 -14.45
N LYS A 28 6.45 -5.65 -14.49
CA LYS A 28 6.32 -4.44 -15.31
C LYS A 28 5.71 -3.34 -14.45
N THR A 29 6.55 -2.51 -13.88
CA THR A 29 6.13 -1.42 -12.97
C THR A 29 5.97 -0.09 -13.70
N GLY A 30 5.10 0.77 -13.14
CA GLY A 30 4.89 2.12 -13.68
C GLY A 30 4.07 2.18 -14.96
N LEU A 31 3.37 1.10 -15.31
CA LEU A 31 2.47 1.06 -16.45
C LEU A 31 1.23 1.93 -16.21
N SER A 32 0.82 2.64 -17.23
CA SER A 32 -0.49 3.31 -17.31
C SER A 32 -1.64 2.30 -17.41
N GLU A 33 -2.87 2.76 -17.17
CA GLU A 33 -4.06 1.93 -17.36
C GLU A 33 -4.14 1.34 -18.78
N ASP A 34 -3.87 2.15 -19.80
CA ASP A 34 -3.92 1.72 -21.21
C ASP A 34 -2.86 0.67 -21.54
N GLU A 35 -1.68 0.77 -20.94
CA GLU A 35 -0.62 -0.24 -21.15
C GLU A 35 -0.98 -1.55 -20.49
N ILE A 36 -1.53 -1.53 -19.27
CA ILE A 36 -2.03 -2.74 -18.60
C ILE A 36 -3.19 -3.34 -19.40
N PHE A 37 -4.14 -2.52 -19.85
CA PHE A 37 -5.28 -2.95 -20.65
C PHE A 37 -4.86 -3.76 -21.89
N LYS A 38 -3.80 -3.35 -22.56
CA LYS A 38 -3.30 -4.02 -23.77
C LYS A 38 -2.71 -5.40 -23.53
N ILE A 39 -2.14 -5.65 -22.34
CA ILE A 39 -1.38 -6.87 -22.06
C ILE A 39 -2.09 -7.82 -21.08
N ILE A 40 -3.03 -7.34 -20.28
CA ILE A 40 -3.61 -8.11 -19.18
C ILE A 40 -4.32 -9.41 -19.61
N SER A 41 -4.77 -9.48 -20.86
CA SER A 41 -5.40 -10.68 -21.41
C SER A 41 -4.49 -11.91 -21.49
N GLU A 42 -3.18 -11.72 -21.37
CA GLU A 42 -2.18 -12.79 -21.40
C GLU A 42 -1.92 -13.42 -20.03
N TYR A 43 -2.39 -12.79 -18.94
CA TYR A 43 -2.08 -13.18 -17.57
C TYR A 43 -3.27 -13.82 -16.85
N ASP A 44 -2.96 -14.82 -16.02
CA ASP A 44 -3.92 -15.49 -15.14
C ASP A 44 -4.10 -14.75 -13.81
N ALA A 45 -3.10 -13.96 -13.37
CA ALA A 45 -3.18 -13.14 -12.17
C ALA A 45 -2.50 -11.78 -12.34
N LEU A 46 -3.00 -10.80 -11.59
CA LEU A 46 -2.44 -9.47 -11.47
C LEU A 46 -2.11 -9.17 -10.01
N ILE A 47 -0.87 -8.81 -9.72
CA ILE A 47 -0.43 -8.42 -8.38
C ILE A 47 -0.13 -6.92 -8.37
N VAL A 48 -0.75 -6.22 -7.44
CA VAL A 48 -0.64 -4.76 -7.27
C VAL A 48 -0.32 -4.37 -5.83
N ARG A 49 0.06 -3.12 -5.64
CA ARG A 49 0.05 -2.43 -4.35
C ARG A 49 -0.92 -1.25 -4.43
N SER A 50 -0.44 -0.04 -4.15
CA SER A 50 -1.26 1.18 -4.11
C SER A 50 -1.14 2.06 -5.36
N ALA A 51 -0.11 1.89 -6.18
CA ALA A 51 0.13 2.75 -7.34
C ALA A 51 -0.76 2.38 -8.53
N THR A 52 -0.92 1.09 -8.80
CA THR A 52 -1.78 0.61 -9.88
C THR A 52 -3.25 0.65 -9.47
N LYS A 53 -4.09 1.30 -10.28
CA LYS A 53 -5.56 1.23 -10.17
C LYS A 53 -6.08 0.13 -11.09
N VAL A 54 -6.76 -0.85 -10.52
CA VAL A 54 -7.39 -1.95 -11.26
C VAL A 54 -8.85 -1.60 -11.53
N THR A 55 -9.06 -0.94 -12.67
CA THR A 55 -10.37 -0.45 -13.10
C THR A 55 -11.21 -1.54 -13.75
N LYS A 56 -12.50 -1.25 -13.94
CA LYS A 56 -13.41 -2.09 -14.72
C LYS A 56 -12.87 -2.42 -16.12
N ASN A 57 -12.17 -1.47 -16.76
CA ASN A 57 -11.60 -1.68 -18.09
C ASN A 57 -10.55 -2.78 -18.08
N ILE A 58 -9.59 -2.71 -17.13
CA ILE A 58 -8.55 -3.73 -16.96
C ILE A 58 -9.18 -5.11 -16.67
N ILE A 59 -10.15 -5.15 -15.75
CA ILE A 59 -10.85 -6.38 -15.37
C ILE A 59 -11.58 -7.00 -16.57
N THR A 60 -12.21 -6.17 -17.39
CA THR A 60 -12.94 -6.63 -18.58
C THR A 60 -11.99 -7.13 -19.67
N ALA A 61 -10.83 -6.51 -19.82
CA ALA A 61 -9.81 -6.93 -20.78
C ALA A 61 -9.09 -8.22 -20.36
N GLY A 62 -9.03 -8.50 -19.06
CA GLY A 62 -8.34 -9.67 -18.49
C GLY A 62 -9.09 -10.98 -18.73
N LYS A 63 -9.15 -11.45 -19.96
CA LYS A 63 -9.94 -12.64 -20.35
C LYS A 63 -9.51 -13.94 -19.65
N LYS A 64 -8.23 -14.05 -19.28
CA LYS A 64 -7.68 -15.21 -18.54
C LYS A 64 -7.57 -14.94 -17.04
N LEU A 65 -7.83 -13.70 -16.61
CA LEU A 65 -7.60 -13.25 -15.24
C LEU A 65 -8.51 -14.01 -14.26
N LYS A 66 -7.91 -14.66 -13.28
CA LYS A 66 -8.59 -15.46 -12.24
C LYS A 66 -8.43 -14.84 -10.86
N VAL A 67 -7.30 -14.15 -10.64
CA VAL A 67 -6.93 -13.61 -9.34
C VAL A 67 -6.34 -12.21 -9.48
N ILE A 68 -6.76 -11.32 -8.60
CA ILE A 68 -6.12 -10.03 -8.36
C ILE A 68 -5.65 -10.02 -6.91
N GLY A 69 -4.34 -9.94 -6.68
CA GLY A 69 -3.75 -9.86 -5.35
C GLY A 69 -3.26 -8.44 -5.06
N ARG A 70 -3.66 -7.87 -3.93
CA ARG A 70 -3.09 -6.63 -3.44
C ARG A 70 -2.15 -6.88 -2.26
N ALA A 71 -0.88 -6.55 -2.41
CA ALA A 71 0.06 -6.52 -1.31
C ALA A 71 -0.18 -5.25 -0.45
N GLY A 72 -1.26 -5.29 0.35
CA GLY A 72 -1.73 -4.20 1.21
C GLY A 72 -3.00 -4.58 1.96
N ALA A 73 -3.36 -3.82 2.99
CA ALA A 73 -4.48 -4.13 3.87
C ALA A 73 -5.86 -3.80 3.26
N GLY A 74 -5.95 -2.76 2.46
CA GLY A 74 -7.20 -2.36 1.80
C GLY A 74 -7.29 -2.89 0.36
N VAL A 75 -8.40 -2.58 -0.34
CA VAL A 75 -8.64 -2.90 -1.76
C VAL A 75 -9.24 -1.70 -2.52
N ASP A 76 -9.02 -0.51 -2.01
CA ASP A 76 -9.58 0.75 -2.49
C ASP A 76 -9.20 1.14 -3.93
N ASN A 77 -8.10 0.61 -4.42
CA ASN A 77 -7.63 0.81 -5.80
C ASN A 77 -8.08 -0.31 -6.76
N ILE A 78 -8.96 -1.22 -6.34
CA ILE A 78 -9.46 -2.33 -7.15
C ILE A 78 -10.99 -2.22 -7.27
N ASP A 79 -11.53 -2.29 -8.47
CA ASP A 79 -12.97 -2.42 -8.69
C ASP A 79 -13.45 -3.84 -8.34
N VAL A 80 -13.69 -4.05 -7.04
CA VAL A 80 -14.10 -5.35 -6.49
C VAL A 80 -15.44 -5.81 -7.05
N VAL A 81 -16.35 -4.87 -7.37
CA VAL A 81 -17.66 -5.19 -7.92
C VAL A 81 -17.50 -5.81 -9.30
N SER A 82 -16.76 -5.15 -10.18
CA SER A 82 -16.49 -5.70 -11.52
C SER A 82 -15.70 -7.01 -11.49
N ALA A 83 -14.76 -7.17 -10.55
CA ALA A 83 -14.04 -8.42 -10.37
C ALA A 83 -14.98 -9.57 -9.98
N LYS A 84 -15.90 -9.33 -9.05
CA LYS A 84 -16.91 -10.31 -8.62
C LYS A 84 -17.83 -10.71 -9.76
N GLU A 85 -18.31 -9.76 -10.57
CA GLU A 85 -19.15 -10.03 -11.76
C GLU A 85 -18.46 -10.94 -12.78
N LYS A 86 -17.13 -10.88 -12.85
CA LYS A 86 -16.29 -11.70 -13.73
C LYS A 86 -15.79 -12.99 -13.07
N ASN A 87 -16.20 -13.30 -11.83
CA ASN A 87 -15.69 -14.41 -11.03
C ASN A 87 -14.17 -14.38 -10.83
N ILE A 88 -13.59 -13.18 -10.72
CA ILE A 88 -12.17 -12.97 -10.42
C ILE A 88 -12.02 -12.82 -8.91
N LEU A 89 -11.18 -13.66 -8.31
CA LEU A 89 -10.89 -13.60 -6.88
C LEU A 89 -10.02 -12.37 -6.56
N VAL A 90 -10.46 -11.53 -5.64
CA VAL A 90 -9.66 -10.44 -5.09
C VAL A 90 -9.13 -10.82 -3.73
N MET A 91 -7.81 -10.74 -3.56
CA MET A 91 -7.10 -11.06 -2.31
C MET A 91 -6.30 -9.86 -1.84
N ASN A 92 -6.15 -9.73 -0.53
CA ASN A 92 -5.32 -8.71 0.10
C ASN A 92 -4.53 -9.30 1.27
N THR A 93 -3.73 -8.47 1.96
CA THR A 93 -2.93 -8.87 3.13
C THR A 93 -3.42 -8.16 4.39
N PRO A 94 -4.54 -8.59 5.00
CA PRO A 94 -5.07 -7.97 6.20
C PRO A 94 -4.05 -8.00 7.34
N GLY A 95 -3.90 -6.90 8.06
CA GLY A 95 -2.98 -6.81 9.20
C GLY A 95 -1.50 -6.64 8.84
N GLY A 96 -1.12 -6.74 7.56
CA GLY A 96 0.29 -6.69 7.15
C GLY A 96 1.04 -5.39 7.46
N ASN A 97 0.33 -4.31 7.75
CA ASN A 97 0.92 -3.01 8.12
C ASN A 97 0.36 -2.42 9.42
N THR A 98 -0.36 -3.19 10.22
CA THR A 98 -1.05 -2.71 11.43
C THR A 98 -0.08 -2.02 12.38
N ASN A 99 0.96 -2.72 12.83
CA ASN A 99 1.93 -2.17 13.77
C ASN A 99 2.69 -0.98 13.19
N ALA A 100 3.15 -1.09 11.94
CA ALA A 100 3.88 0.00 11.28
C ALA A 100 3.02 1.28 11.18
N THR A 101 1.72 1.14 10.91
CA THR A 101 0.79 2.27 10.83
C THR A 101 0.52 2.87 12.21
N ALA A 102 0.34 2.04 13.23
CA ALA A 102 0.17 2.50 14.61
C ALA A 102 1.41 3.25 15.13
N GLU A 103 2.59 2.69 14.96
CA GLU A 103 3.86 3.32 15.34
C GLU A 103 4.08 4.64 14.62
N HIS A 104 3.82 4.69 13.32
CA HIS A 104 3.93 5.92 12.54
C HIS A 104 2.95 6.99 13.02
N THR A 105 1.72 6.61 13.39
CA THR A 105 0.72 7.52 13.97
C THR A 105 1.22 8.12 15.29
N LEU A 106 1.76 7.30 16.18
CA LEU A 106 2.34 7.76 17.43
C LEU A 106 3.55 8.68 17.20
N ALA A 107 4.41 8.33 16.25
CA ALA A 107 5.56 9.15 15.87
C ALA A 107 5.14 10.53 15.36
N LEU A 108 4.09 10.62 14.54
CA LEU A 108 3.54 11.90 14.06
C LEU A 108 2.93 12.72 15.20
N ILE A 109 2.18 12.11 16.11
CA ILE A 109 1.61 12.78 17.30
C ILE A 109 2.73 13.40 18.14
N LEU A 110 3.74 12.61 18.48
CA LEU A 110 4.88 13.07 19.28
C LEU A 110 5.70 14.13 18.52
N SER A 111 5.93 13.96 17.24
CA SER A 111 6.61 14.95 16.39
C SER A 111 5.89 16.29 16.39
N LEU A 112 4.56 16.28 16.30
CA LEU A 112 3.74 17.49 16.33
C LEU A 112 3.82 18.18 17.70
N LEU A 113 3.60 17.42 18.77
CA LEU A 113 3.60 17.95 20.14
C LEU A 113 4.97 18.51 20.54
N ARG A 114 6.04 17.85 20.15
CA ARG A 114 7.42 18.22 20.51
C ARG A 114 8.08 19.13 19.49
N LYS A 115 7.37 19.55 18.42
CA LYS A 115 7.89 20.43 17.37
C LYS A 115 9.16 19.88 16.69
N VAL A 116 9.23 18.56 16.51
CA VAL A 116 10.43 17.88 15.98
C VAL A 116 10.84 18.39 14.59
N PRO A 117 9.91 18.56 13.60
CA PRO A 117 10.30 19.06 12.29
C PRO A 117 10.92 20.46 12.33
N TYR A 118 10.33 21.37 13.10
CA TYR A 118 10.86 22.72 13.27
C TYR A 118 12.24 22.72 13.93
N SER A 119 12.40 21.91 14.98
CA SER A 119 13.67 21.78 15.71
C SER A 119 14.77 21.23 14.81
N ASN A 120 14.44 20.22 14.01
CA ASN A 120 15.35 19.62 13.03
C ASN A 120 15.80 20.67 11.99
N ASP A 121 14.84 21.37 11.40
CA ASP A 121 15.09 22.35 10.33
C ASP A 121 16.00 23.49 10.84
N THR A 122 15.66 24.09 11.98
CA THR A 122 16.46 25.18 12.55
C THR A 122 17.86 24.74 12.98
N THR A 123 18.01 23.52 13.50
CA THR A 123 19.30 22.95 13.86
C THR A 123 20.20 22.75 12.61
N HIS A 124 19.64 22.25 11.51
CA HIS A 124 20.38 22.12 10.25
C HIS A 124 20.80 23.47 9.65
N GLN A 125 20.05 24.54 9.96
CA GLN A 125 20.43 25.92 9.62
C GLN A 125 21.47 26.55 10.58
N GLY A 126 22.01 25.77 11.53
CA GLY A 126 22.97 26.25 12.54
C GLY A 126 22.33 27.10 13.64
N LYS A 127 21.00 27.09 13.78
CA LYS A 127 20.26 27.86 14.79
C LYS A 127 19.92 27.00 16.00
N TRP A 128 20.21 27.50 17.21
CA TRP A 128 19.85 26.85 18.47
C TRP A 128 18.62 27.49 19.09
N GLU A 129 17.42 27.06 18.66
CA GLU A 129 16.14 27.68 18.97
C GLU A 129 15.48 27.17 20.28
N LYS A 130 16.24 26.57 21.18
CA LYS A 130 15.72 25.93 22.42
C LYS A 130 14.73 26.79 23.20
N LYS A 131 14.95 28.11 23.28
CA LYS A 131 14.08 29.03 24.02
C LYS A 131 12.76 29.31 23.31
N ASN A 132 12.73 29.17 22.00
CA ASN A 132 11.59 29.45 21.13
C ASN A 132 10.75 28.23 20.84
N ILE A 133 11.29 27.01 21.10
CA ILE A 133 10.58 25.75 20.86
C ILE A 133 9.73 25.43 22.11
N LYS A 134 8.48 25.86 22.07
CA LYS A 134 7.48 25.50 23.09
C LYS A 134 6.70 24.29 22.60
N GLY A 135 7.09 23.10 23.03
CA GLY A 135 6.33 21.87 22.83
C GLY A 135 5.32 21.62 23.94
N ALA A 136 4.45 20.66 23.73
CA ALA A 136 3.55 20.11 24.76
C ALA A 136 3.95 18.67 25.09
N GLU A 137 3.67 18.25 26.32
CA GLU A 137 3.78 16.86 26.72
C GLU A 137 2.51 16.11 26.37
N LEU A 138 2.63 14.81 26.09
CA LEU A 138 1.48 13.94 25.86
C LEU A 138 0.71 13.66 27.17
N SER A 139 1.40 13.74 28.30
CA SER A 139 0.81 13.54 29.62
C SER A 139 -0.42 14.42 29.83
N ASN A 140 -1.47 13.84 30.37
CA ASN A 140 -2.76 14.50 30.65
C ASN A 140 -3.45 15.08 29.41
N LYS A 141 -3.16 14.55 28.21
CA LYS A 141 -3.90 14.86 26.98
C LYS A 141 -4.93 13.79 26.69
N THR A 142 -6.00 14.18 26.03
CA THR A 142 -7.01 13.26 25.53
C THR A 142 -6.77 13.04 24.03
N LEU A 143 -6.66 11.78 23.64
CA LEU A 143 -6.58 11.38 22.25
C LEU A 143 -7.98 10.93 21.77
N GLY A 144 -8.53 11.63 20.81
CA GLY A 144 -9.74 11.21 20.11
C GLY A 144 -9.40 10.25 18.96
N ILE A 145 -10.05 9.09 18.91
CA ILE A 145 -9.88 8.11 17.85
C ILE A 145 -11.18 8.01 17.08
N VAL A 146 -11.13 8.26 15.76
CA VAL A 146 -12.27 8.11 14.86
C VAL A 146 -12.06 6.83 14.05
N GLY A 147 -12.86 5.80 14.38
CA GLY A 147 -12.67 4.43 13.90
C GLY A 147 -11.85 3.58 14.89
N PHE A 148 -12.33 2.37 15.17
CA PHE A 148 -11.72 1.46 16.14
C PHE A 148 -11.48 0.09 15.49
N GLY A 149 -10.58 0.08 14.51
CA GLY A 149 -10.14 -1.13 13.79
C GLY A 149 -8.77 -1.62 14.28
N ASN A 150 -8.19 -2.57 13.55
CA ASN A 150 -6.93 -3.25 13.93
C ASN A 150 -5.74 -2.32 14.19
N VAL A 151 -5.72 -1.12 13.62
CA VAL A 151 -4.64 -0.14 13.85
C VAL A 151 -4.83 0.63 15.16
N ALA A 152 -6.06 0.73 15.66
CA ALA A 152 -6.41 1.52 16.85
C ALA A 152 -6.42 0.69 18.14
N ILE A 153 -6.30 -0.63 18.05
CA ILE A 153 -6.24 -1.59 19.15
C ILE A 153 -4.77 -1.92 19.44
#